data_3357e48fee7c27ee803bacd29e1518ac
#
_entry.id   3357e48fee7c27ee803bacd29e1518ac
#
_cell.length_a   1.000
_cell.length_b   1.000
_cell.length_c   1.000
_cell.angle_alpha   90.00
_cell.angle_beta   90.00
_cell.angle_gamma   90.00
#
_symmetry.space_group_name_H-M   'P 1'
#
loop_
_entity.id
_entity.type
_entity.pdbx_description
1 polymer ?
#
loop_
_entity_poly.entity_id
_entity_poly.type
_entity_poly.pdbx_seq_one_letter_code
_entity_poly.pdbx_strand_id
1 'polypeptide(L)'
;MSRFDITKTNLAVERLIEITDNPRHLYLLHAYNRHRYLEMAGRWREIFDPEMTVAHPVYNFNVFGISTVLDGAEAVQAVYNEWSGTGQCIFYVDDEKLAVGDNTICSTAAIYQQTPGVILAEAGADVDPDATYLVKNVEHMIWPYDDQGRLIGEDVWEIDESKREIIKLDPSEVLTVEQSEVLLAPLIKPLPVRTF
;
A
#
# COMPACT_ATOMS: atom_id res chain seq x y z
N MET A 1 -20.27 -13.00 0.12
CA MET A 1 -19.43 -11.80 -0.19
C MET A 1 -18.22 -11.91 0.71
N SER A 2 -17.02 -11.87 0.16
CA SER A 2 -15.80 -11.83 0.96
C SER A 2 -15.88 -10.65 1.93
N ARG A 3 -15.40 -10.84 3.17
CA ARG A 3 -15.28 -9.78 4.17
C ARG A 3 -14.33 -8.68 3.71
N PHE A 4 -13.38 -9.03 2.83
CA PHE A 4 -12.33 -8.15 2.34
C PHE A 4 -12.44 -8.02 0.81
N ASP A 5 -12.83 -6.85 0.38
CA ASP A 5 -13.00 -6.50 -1.04
C ASP A 5 -11.91 -5.49 -1.44
N ILE A 6 -10.85 -5.97 -2.07
CA ILE A 6 -9.70 -5.13 -2.45
C ILE A 6 -10.07 -4.00 -3.40
N THR A 7 -11.21 -4.10 -4.11
CA THR A 7 -11.68 -3.00 -4.97
C THR A 7 -12.17 -1.79 -4.19
N LYS A 8 -12.33 -1.94 -2.87
CA LYS A 8 -12.78 -0.89 -1.95
C LYS A 8 -11.68 -0.35 -1.04
N THR A 9 -10.46 -0.81 -1.23
CA THR A 9 -9.31 -0.40 -0.41
C THR A 9 -9.09 1.11 -0.42
N ASN A 10 -9.34 1.78 -1.54
CA ASN A 10 -9.04 3.19 -1.73
C ASN A 10 -10.26 4.14 -1.59
N LEU A 11 -11.36 3.69 -0.99
CA LEU A 11 -12.58 4.50 -0.85
C LEU A 11 -12.34 5.85 -0.13
N ALA A 12 -11.42 5.91 0.83
CA ALA A 12 -11.12 7.15 1.54
C ALA A 12 -10.50 8.21 0.61
N VAL A 13 -9.49 7.81 -0.16
CA VAL A 13 -8.87 8.72 -1.13
C VAL A 13 -9.81 9.07 -2.27
N GLU A 14 -10.60 8.14 -2.76
CA GLU A 14 -11.59 8.39 -3.83
C GLU A 14 -12.62 9.46 -3.41
N ARG A 15 -13.14 9.37 -2.19
CA ARG A 15 -14.03 10.40 -1.63
C ARG A 15 -13.34 11.76 -1.51
N LEU A 16 -12.07 11.78 -1.15
CA LEU A 16 -11.33 13.04 -1.02
C LEU A 16 -11.04 13.65 -2.40
N ILE A 17 -10.79 12.83 -3.42
CA ILE A 17 -10.67 13.28 -4.82
C ILE A 17 -11.95 13.98 -5.29
N GLU A 18 -13.13 13.45 -4.94
CA GLU A 18 -14.43 14.01 -5.37
C GLU A 18 -14.71 15.43 -4.83
N ILE A 19 -14.12 15.78 -3.68
CA ILE A 19 -14.40 17.05 -2.98
C ILE A 19 -13.23 18.03 -2.98
N THR A 20 -12.09 17.68 -3.61
CA THR A 20 -10.87 18.48 -3.61
C THR A 20 -10.82 19.38 -4.84
N ASP A 21 -10.76 20.72 -4.63
CA ASP A 21 -10.68 21.71 -5.69
C ASP A 21 -9.26 22.19 -5.99
N ASN A 22 -8.31 22.00 -5.07
CA ASN A 22 -6.91 22.40 -5.27
C ASN A 22 -6.24 21.48 -6.30
N PRO A 23 -5.77 22.00 -7.45
CA PRO A 23 -5.23 21.16 -8.52
C PRO A 23 -4.01 20.32 -8.11
N ARG A 24 -3.15 20.89 -7.24
CA ARG A 24 -1.99 20.17 -6.72
C ARG A 24 -2.39 19.02 -5.79
N HIS A 25 -3.28 19.28 -4.84
CA HIS A 25 -3.80 18.26 -3.93
C HIS A 25 -4.50 17.14 -4.72
N LEU A 26 -5.30 17.51 -5.72
CA LEU A 26 -5.98 16.56 -6.58
C LEU A 26 -4.99 15.65 -7.33
N TYR A 27 -3.90 16.23 -7.86
CA TYR A 27 -2.85 15.44 -8.51
C TYR A 27 -2.21 14.45 -7.53
N LEU A 28 -1.82 14.90 -6.32
CA LEU A 28 -1.20 14.04 -5.30
C LEU A 28 -2.13 12.89 -4.88
N LEU A 29 -3.42 13.17 -4.71
CA LEU A 29 -4.42 12.15 -4.40
C LEU A 29 -4.56 11.12 -5.51
N HIS A 30 -4.54 11.53 -6.78
CA HIS A 30 -4.52 10.60 -7.91
C HIS A 30 -3.25 9.77 -7.98
N ALA A 31 -2.08 10.36 -7.68
CA ALA A 31 -0.81 9.64 -7.65
C ALA A 31 -0.81 8.59 -6.53
N TYR A 32 -1.27 8.94 -5.33
CA TYR A 32 -1.44 8.04 -4.20
C TYR A 32 -2.41 6.90 -4.50
N ASN A 33 -3.59 7.21 -5.05
CA ASN A 33 -4.59 6.22 -5.43
C ASN A 33 -4.04 5.22 -6.47
N ARG A 34 -3.36 5.74 -7.50
CA ARG A 34 -2.73 4.93 -8.54
C ARG A 34 -1.63 4.04 -7.97
N HIS A 35 -0.75 4.58 -7.11
CA HIS A 35 0.34 3.85 -6.48
C HIS A 35 -0.19 2.60 -5.76
N ARG A 36 -1.16 2.76 -4.88
CA ARG A 36 -1.71 1.65 -4.08
C ARG A 36 -2.36 0.57 -4.94
N TYR A 37 -3.10 0.95 -5.98
CA TYR A 37 -3.66 -0.03 -6.91
C TYR A 37 -2.59 -0.74 -7.74
N LEU A 38 -1.53 -0.05 -8.17
CA LEU A 38 -0.41 -0.66 -8.89
C LEU A 38 0.34 -1.67 -8.00
N GLU A 39 0.58 -1.34 -6.75
CA GLU A 39 1.20 -2.22 -5.77
C GLU A 39 0.38 -3.51 -5.60
N MET A 40 -0.89 -3.38 -5.23
CA MET A 40 -1.79 -4.52 -5.01
C MET A 40 -2.02 -5.37 -6.26
N ALA A 41 -1.94 -4.79 -7.44
CA ALA A 41 -2.03 -5.49 -8.72
C ALA A 41 -0.74 -6.21 -9.13
N GLY A 42 0.35 -6.13 -8.34
CA GLY A 42 1.66 -6.65 -8.72
C GLY A 42 2.35 -5.88 -9.85
N ARG A 43 1.80 -4.74 -10.23
CA ARG A 43 2.33 -3.84 -11.29
C ARG A 43 3.27 -2.77 -10.72
N TRP A 44 3.95 -3.08 -9.64
CA TRP A 44 4.79 -2.17 -8.86
C TRP A 44 5.89 -1.47 -9.68
N ARG A 45 6.33 -2.06 -10.80
CA ARG A 45 7.34 -1.41 -11.66
C ARG A 45 6.87 -0.07 -12.21
N GLU A 46 5.57 0.10 -12.43
CA GLU A 46 4.99 1.35 -12.90
C GLU A 46 4.98 2.46 -11.83
N ILE A 47 5.12 2.11 -10.55
CA ILE A 47 5.28 3.08 -9.45
C ILE A 47 6.56 3.89 -9.63
N PHE A 48 7.60 3.28 -10.21
CA PHE A 48 8.90 3.90 -10.44
C PHE A 48 9.00 4.63 -11.78
N ASP A 49 7.87 4.86 -12.47
CA ASP A 49 7.82 5.79 -13.59
C ASP A 49 8.34 7.17 -13.13
N PRO A 50 9.22 7.84 -13.91
CA PRO A 50 9.76 9.16 -13.57
C PRO A 50 8.71 10.25 -13.33
N GLU A 51 7.47 10.04 -13.77
CA GLU A 51 6.35 10.93 -13.46
C GLU A 51 5.71 10.67 -12.09
N MET A 52 5.90 9.47 -11.50
CA MET A 52 5.32 9.09 -10.23
C MET A 52 6.29 9.19 -9.07
N THR A 53 7.54 8.75 -9.26
CA THR A 53 8.52 8.64 -8.17
C THR A 53 9.84 9.27 -8.59
N VAL A 54 10.54 9.89 -7.65
CA VAL A 54 11.89 10.41 -7.87
C VAL A 54 12.89 9.27 -8.14
N ALA A 55 14.04 9.59 -8.75
CA ALA A 55 15.04 8.57 -9.09
C ALA A 55 15.67 7.89 -7.85
N HIS A 56 15.65 8.57 -6.69
CA HIS A 56 16.23 8.06 -5.44
C HIS A 56 15.22 8.22 -4.29
N PRO A 57 14.18 7.37 -4.22
CA PRO A 57 13.22 7.40 -3.11
C PRO A 57 13.82 6.78 -1.85
N VAL A 58 13.37 7.23 -0.67
CA VAL A 58 13.76 6.65 0.62
C VAL A 58 12.52 6.27 1.40
N TYR A 59 12.42 4.99 1.79
CA TYR A 59 11.29 4.47 2.56
C TYR A 59 11.75 4.07 3.96
N ASN A 60 11.00 4.51 4.97
CA ASN A 60 11.26 4.20 6.37
C ASN A 60 10.12 3.33 6.91
N PHE A 61 10.37 2.06 7.16
CA PHE A 61 9.40 1.14 7.73
C PHE A 61 9.72 0.83 9.20
N ASN A 62 8.73 1.06 10.06
CA ASN A 62 8.75 0.70 11.47
C ASN A 62 7.48 -0.11 11.77
N VAL A 63 7.45 -1.34 11.27
CA VAL A 63 6.29 -2.23 11.31
C VAL A 63 6.71 -3.63 11.72
N PHE A 64 5.83 -4.37 12.38
CA PHE A 64 6.07 -5.75 12.81
C PHE A 64 7.31 -5.93 13.71
N GLY A 65 7.68 -4.88 14.46
CA GLY A 65 8.89 -4.90 15.29
C GLY A 65 10.20 -4.74 14.50
N ILE A 66 10.11 -4.46 13.19
CA ILE A 66 11.24 -4.23 12.30
C ILE A 66 11.35 -2.73 12.06
N SER A 67 12.55 -2.18 12.21
CA SER A 67 12.88 -0.81 11.78
C SER A 67 13.92 -0.91 10.67
N THR A 68 13.55 -0.46 9.48
CA THR A 68 14.43 -0.50 8.31
C THR A 68 14.30 0.75 7.45
N VAL A 69 15.40 1.11 6.79
CA VAL A 69 15.46 2.18 5.79
C VAL A 69 15.80 1.55 4.44
N LEU A 70 14.93 1.73 3.48
CA LEU A 70 15.16 1.34 2.09
C LEU A 70 15.65 2.58 1.34
N ASP A 71 16.96 2.67 1.14
CA ASP A 71 17.63 3.83 0.56
C ASP A 71 17.87 3.63 -0.95
N GLY A 72 17.07 4.31 -1.75
CA GLY A 72 17.11 4.28 -3.20
C GLY A 72 16.19 3.25 -3.87
N ALA A 73 15.95 3.46 -5.15
CA ALA A 73 14.99 2.69 -5.94
C ALA A 73 15.26 1.18 -5.95
N GLU A 74 16.52 0.76 -5.99
CA GLU A 74 16.88 -0.67 -6.01
C GLU A 74 16.43 -1.39 -4.72
N ALA A 75 16.67 -0.76 -3.55
CA ALA A 75 16.27 -1.33 -2.26
C ALA A 75 14.75 -1.44 -2.14
N VAL A 76 14.01 -0.40 -2.55
CA VAL A 76 12.55 -0.39 -2.52
C VAL A 76 11.97 -1.42 -3.49
N GLN A 77 12.48 -1.48 -4.73
CA GLN A 77 12.02 -2.44 -5.75
C GLN A 77 12.25 -3.89 -5.34
N ALA A 78 13.32 -4.19 -4.58
CA ALA A 78 13.58 -5.53 -4.07
C ALA A 78 12.45 -6.00 -3.14
N VAL A 79 11.96 -5.13 -2.25
CA VAL A 79 10.84 -5.42 -1.35
C VAL A 79 9.53 -5.62 -2.12
N TYR A 80 9.20 -4.74 -3.07
CA TYR A 80 8.00 -4.91 -3.91
C TYR A 80 8.04 -6.20 -4.74
N ASN A 81 9.22 -6.57 -5.24
CA ASN A 81 9.39 -7.82 -5.98
C ASN A 81 9.15 -9.05 -5.09
N GLU A 82 9.65 -9.03 -3.85
CA GLU A 82 9.41 -10.07 -2.86
C GLU A 82 7.92 -10.18 -2.50
N TRP A 83 7.29 -9.06 -2.16
CA TRP A 83 5.87 -9.03 -1.82
C TRP A 83 4.98 -9.49 -2.98
N SER A 84 5.31 -9.11 -4.20
CA SER A 84 4.59 -9.60 -5.38
C SER A 84 4.81 -11.10 -5.60
N GLY A 85 6.03 -11.61 -5.35
CA GLY A 85 6.34 -13.04 -5.46
C GLY A 85 5.66 -13.92 -4.41
N THR A 86 5.34 -13.39 -3.24
CA THR A 86 4.73 -14.10 -2.12
C THR A 86 3.23 -13.82 -1.95
N GLY A 87 2.66 -12.89 -2.74
CA GLY A 87 1.28 -12.44 -2.60
C GLY A 87 1.05 -11.43 -1.46
N GLN A 88 2.11 -10.99 -0.78
CA GLN A 88 2.04 -9.99 0.29
C GLN A 88 1.74 -8.56 -0.23
N CYS A 89 1.85 -8.33 -1.55
CA CYS A 89 1.38 -7.09 -2.16
C CYS A 89 -0.15 -6.93 -2.10
N ILE A 90 -0.88 -8.00 -1.78
CA ILE A 90 -2.34 -7.97 -1.66
C ILE A 90 -2.69 -7.56 -0.23
N PHE A 91 -3.29 -6.39 -0.10
CA PHE A 91 -3.74 -5.89 1.19
C PHE A 91 -5.09 -5.19 1.08
N TYR A 92 -5.75 -5.07 2.20
CA TYR A 92 -7.00 -4.36 2.35
C TYR A 92 -6.84 -3.26 3.40
N VAL A 93 -7.45 -2.11 3.17
CA VAL A 93 -7.39 -0.96 4.08
C VAL A 93 -8.78 -0.63 4.59
N ASP A 94 -8.89 -0.47 5.89
CA ASP A 94 -10.15 -0.12 6.54
C ASP A 94 -9.96 1.08 7.49
N ASP A 95 -11.06 1.81 7.73
CA ASP A 95 -11.11 2.99 8.61
C ASP A 95 -10.00 4.02 8.33
N GLU A 96 -9.65 4.20 7.05
CA GLU A 96 -8.61 5.15 6.68
C GLU A 96 -9.06 6.59 6.89
N LYS A 97 -8.21 7.34 7.60
CA LYS A 97 -8.30 8.80 7.76
C LYS A 97 -7.14 9.42 7.00
N LEU A 98 -7.45 10.27 6.05
CA LEU A 98 -6.48 10.81 5.11
C LEU A 98 -6.53 12.33 5.08
N ALA A 99 -5.36 12.95 5.07
CA ALA A 99 -5.18 14.38 4.88
C ALA A 99 -4.15 14.65 3.78
N VAL A 100 -4.40 15.65 2.94
CA VAL A 100 -3.50 16.08 1.88
C VAL A 100 -3.06 17.52 2.12
N GLY A 101 -1.76 17.77 1.97
CA GLY A 101 -1.14 19.08 1.95
C GLY A 101 -0.40 19.32 0.64
N ASP A 102 0.30 20.45 0.53
CA ASP A 102 0.97 20.82 -0.72
C ASP A 102 2.06 19.84 -1.16
N ASN A 103 2.77 19.22 -0.22
CA ASN A 103 3.89 18.31 -0.49
C ASN A 103 3.78 17.01 0.32
N THR A 104 2.62 16.68 0.86
CA THR A 104 2.48 15.48 1.68
C THR A 104 1.07 14.94 1.69
N ILE A 105 0.96 13.62 1.80
CA ILE A 105 -0.24 12.94 2.23
C ILE A 105 0.07 12.26 3.56
N CYS A 106 -0.84 12.38 4.52
CA CYS A 106 -0.77 11.66 5.79
C CYS A 106 -2.00 10.77 5.91
N SER A 107 -1.82 9.54 6.32
CA SER A 107 -2.93 8.65 6.58
C SER A 107 -2.76 7.87 7.89
N THR A 108 -3.89 7.42 8.41
CA THR A 108 -3.97 6.44 9.50
C THR A 108 -5.02 5.42 9.10
N ALA A 109 -4.67 4.14 9.16
CA ALA A 109 -5.57 3.09 8.72
C ALA A 109 -5.31 1.76 9.45
N ALA A 110 -6.31 0.88 9.46
CA ALA A 110 -6.11 -0.54 9.69
C ALA A 110 -5.74 -1.20 8.36
N ILE A 111 -4.54 -1.80 8.31
CA ILE A 111 -4.03 -2.54 7.15
C ILE A 111 -4.21 -4.04 7.42
N TYR A 112 -4.71 -4.76 6.44
CA TYR A 112 -4.87 -6.21 6.44
C TYR A 112 -4.06 -6.79 5.27
N GLN A 113 -2.83 -7.21 5.54
CA GLN A 113 -1.94 -7.73 4.52
C GLN A 113 -2.06 -9.24 4.40
N GLN A 114 -2.28 -9.75 3.19
CA GLN A 114 -2.25 -11.19 2.92
C GLN A 114 -0.82 -11.71 3.09
N THR A 115 -0.66 -12.72 3.95
CA THR A 115 0.65 -13.26 4.27
C THR A 115 0.60 -14.78 4.32
N PRO A 116 1.50 -15.50 3.60
CA PRO A 116 1.64 -16.94 3.71
C PRO A 116 2.02 -17.37 5.14
N GLY A 117 1.41 -18.47 5.61
CA GLY A 117 1.66 -19.00 6.95
C GLY A 117 3.12 -19.40 7.18
N VAL A 118 3.83 -19.86 6.15
CA VAL A 118 5.26 -20.18 6.24
C VAL A 118 6.08 -18.96 6.67
N ILE A 119 5.80 -17.76 6.16
CA ILE A 119 6.50 -16.52 6.52
C ILE A 119 6.24 -16.17 8.00
N LEU A 120 5.00 -16.31 8.44
CA LEU A 120 4.63 -16.05 9.83
C LEU A 120 5.25 -17.06 10.80
N ALA A 121 5.29 -18.33 10.43
CA ALA A 121 5.91 -19.39 11.22
C ALA A 121 7.43 -19.19 11.34
N GLU A 122 8.12 -18.80 10.28
CA GLU A 122 9.53 -18.43 10.28
C GLU A 122 9.82 -17.19 11.16
N ALA A 123 8.86 -16.28 11.24
CA ALA A 123 8.91 -15.14 12.17
C ALA A 123 8.55 -15.52 13.63
N GLY A 124 8.26 -16.80 13.91
CA GLY A 124 7.99 -17.31 15.24
C GLY A 124 6.53 -17.29 15.67
N ALA A 125 5.58 -17.01 14.76
CA ALA A 125 4.17 -17.10 15.08
C ALA A 125 3.70 -18.57 15.16
N ASP A 126 2.80 -18.88 16.10
CA ASP A 126 2.16 -20.18 16.24
C ASP A 126 0.97 -20.29 15.26
N VAL A 127 1.28 -20.61 14.01
CA VAL A 127 0.33 -20.68 12.90
C VAL A 127 0.58 -21.90 12.02
N ASP A 128 -0.40 -22.28 11.24
CA ASP A 128 -0.29 -23.34 10.23
C ASP A 128 0.51 -22.81 9.02
N PRO A 129 1.72 -23.35 8.75
CA PRO A 129 2.58 -22.86 7.65
C PRO A 129 1.97 -23.07 6.25
N ASP A 130 1.03 -24.01 6.11
CA ASP A 130 0.40 -24.32 4.83
C ASP A 130 -0.84 -23.44 4.54
N ALA A 131 -1.23 -22.60 5.50
CA ALA A 131 -2.37 -21.71 5.36
C ALA A 131 -1.94 -20.29 4.94
N THR A 132 -2.92 -19.46 4.54
CA THR A 132 -2.74 -18.03 4.29
C THR A 132 -3.53 -17.22 5.32
N TYR A 133 -2.98 -16.10 5.70
CA TYR A 133 -3.53 -15.23 6.75
C TYR A 133 -3.66 -13.79 6.24
N LEU A 134 -4.52 -13.01 6.91
CA LEU A 134 -4.42 -11.57 6.93
C LEU A 134 -3.74 -11.16 8.23
N VAL A 135 -2.64 -10.46 8.11
CA VAL A 135 -2.01 -9.78 9.24
C VAL A 135 -2.58 -8.37 9.29
N LYS A 136 -3.34 -8.11 10.36
CA LYS A 136 -3.89 -6.78 10.61
C LYS A 136 -2.99 -6.02 11.55
N ASN A 137 -2.68 -4.79 11.20
CA ASN A 137 -2.06 -3.80 12.08
C ASN A 137 -2.69 -2.42 11.87
N VAL A 138 -2.35 -1.46 12.71
CA VAL A 138 -2.78 -0.06 12.56
C VAL A 138 -1.56 0.79 12.31
N GLU A 139 -1.58 1.52 11.20
CA GLU A 139 -0.43 2.27 10.72
C GLU A 139 -0.72 3.76 10.61
N HIS A 140 0.32 4.55 10.90
CA HIS A 140 0.45 5.92 10.44
C HIS A 140 1.41 5.93 9.26
N MET A 141 1.03 6.63 8.20
CA MET A 141 1.82 6.74 6.99
C MET A 141 1.98 8.21 6.60
N ILE A 142 3.19 8.60 6.19
CA ILE A 142 3.48 9.89 5.58
C ILE A 142 4.09 9.63 4.21
N TRP A 143 3.52 10.29 3.21
CA TRP A 143 3.91 10.19 1.81
C TRP A 143 4.39 11.57 1.35
N PRO A 144 5.71 11.85 1.38
CA PRO A 144 6.27 13.12 0.93
C PRO A 144 6.37 13.18 -0.60
N TYR A 145 6.09 14.36 -1.16
CA TYR A 145 6.14 14.61 -2.59
C TYR A 145 7.02 15.83 -2.88
N ASP A 146 7.73 15.82 -4.01
CA ASP A 146 8.49 16.95 -4.51
C ASP A 146 7.59 18.04 -5.17
N ASP A 147 8.21 19.13 -5.61
CA ASP A 147 7.50 20.23 -6.25
C ASP A 147 6.80 19.84 -7.57
N GLN A 148 7.19 18.73 -8.18
CA GLN A 148 6.54 18.15 -9.35
C GLN A 148 5.44 17.13 -9.02
N GLY A 149 5.16 16.89 -7.73
CA GLY A 149 4.19 15.90 -7.27
C GLY A 149 4.66 14.46 -7.43
N ARG A 150 5.98 14.22 -7.50
CA ARG A 150 6.56 12.88 -7.51
C ARG A 150 6.83 12.42 -6.09
N LEU A 151 6.56 11.16 -5.82
CA LEU A 151 6.81 10.56 -4.51
C LEU A 151 8.32 10.57 -4.20
N ILE A 152 8.69 11.08 -3.02
CA ILE A 152 10.07 11.09 -2.52
C ILE A 152 10.34 9.84 -1.69
N GLY A 153 9.33 9.27 -1.06
CA GLY A 153 9.46 8.10 -0.19
C GLY A 153 8.19 7.84 0.60
N GLU A 154 8.30 6.94 1.53
CA GLU A 154 7.22 6.60 2.46
C GLU A 154 7.78 6.45 3.86
N ASP A 155 7.05 7.00 4.83
CA ASP A 155 7.30 6.77 6.24
C ASP A 155 6.10 6.00 6.82
N VAL A 156 6.33 4.79 7.30
CA VAL A 156 5.28 3.90 7.79
C VAL A 156 5.59 3.44 9.21
N TRP A 157 4.64 3.65 10.13
CA TRP A 157 4.74 3.23 11.53
C TRP A 157 3.52 2.45 11.98
N GLU A 158 3.75 1.27 12.52
CA GLU A 158 2.76 0.59 13.33
C GLU A 158 2.65 1.32 14.68
N ILE A 159 1.43 1.76 15.03
CA ILE A 159 1.21 2.64 16.20
C ILE A 159 0.88 1.90 17.48
N ASP A 160 0.46 0.64 17.40
CA ASP A 160 0.07 -0.14 18.56
C ASP A 160 0.13 -1.65 18.25
N GLU A 161 1.24 -2.27 18.60
CA GLU A 161 1.46 -3.71 18.39
C GLU A 161 0.40 -4.59 19.10
N SER A 162 -0.23 -4.09 20.16
CA SER A 162 -1.27 -4.84 20.88
C SER A 162 -2.55 -5.01 20.06
N LYS A 163 -2.71 -4.25 19.00
CA LYS A 163 -3.83 -4.33 18.05
C LYS A 163 -3.54 -5.21 16.82
N ARG A 164 -2.35 -5.79 16.75
CA ARG A 164 -2.01 -6.74 15.70
C ARG A 164 -2.85 -8.00 15.83
N GLU A 165 -3.44 -8.44 14.74
CA GLU A 165 -4.23 -9.66 14.66
C GLU A 165 -3.74 -10.52 13.50
N ILE A 166 -3.70 -11.84 13.69
CA ILE A 166 -3.41 -12.82 12.65
C ILE A 166 -4.71 -13.58 12.38
N ILE A 167 -5.30 -13.37 11.21
CA ILE A 167 -6.62 -13.89 10.84
C ILE A 167 -6.45 -14.94 9.74
N LYS A 168 -6.74 -16.22 10.04
CA LYS A 168 -6.68 -17.27 9.03
C LYS A 168 -7.76 -17.04 7.97
N LEU A 169 -7.35 -17.05 6.69
CA LEU A 169 -8.27 -16.97 5.57
C LEU A 169 -8.88 -18.34 5.25
N ASP A 170 -10.13 -18.33 4.82
CA ASP A 170 -10.67 -19.46 4.08
C ASP A 170 -9.91 -19.57 2.74
N PRO A 171 -9.53 -20.79 2.28
CA PRO A 171 -8.84 -20.94 1.00
C PRO A 171 -9.55 -20.31 -0.20
N SER A 172 -10.88 -20.19 -0.16
CA SER A 172 -11.68 -19.53 -1.19
C SER A 172 -11.60 -18.00 -1.17
N GLU A 173 -11.05 -17.42 -0.10
CA GLU A 173 -10.86 -15.97 0.06
C GLU A 173 -9.43 -15.52 -0.29
N VAL A 174 -8.51 -16.45 -0.44
CA VAL A 174 -7.12 -16.17 -0.84
C VAL A 174 -7.09 -15.72 -2.29
N LEU A 175 -6.50 -14.56 -2.54
CA LEU A 175 -6.31 -14.04 -3.90
C LEU A 175 -4.89 -14.33 -4.39
N THR A 176 -4.78 -14.67 -5.67
CA THR A 176 -3.49 -14.62 -6.36
C THR A 176 -3.22 -13.21 -6.88
N VAL A 177 -1.96 -12.91 -7.20
CA VAL A 177 -1.59 -11.62 -7.77
C VAL A 177 -2.28 -11.39 -9.12
N GLU A 178 -2.41 -12.42 -9.95
CA GLU A 178 -3.13 -12.35 -11.22
C GLU A 178 -4.63 -12.05 -11.04
N GLN A 179 -5.26 -12.63 -10.02
CA GLN A 179 -6.66 -12.32 -9.68
C GLN A 179 -6.79 -10.88 -9.21
N SER A 180 -5.86 -10.41 -8.37
CA SER A 180 -5.80 -9.04 -7.91
C SER A 180 -5.63 -8.07 -9.09
N GLU A 181 -4.72 -8.37 -10.03
CA GLU A 181 -4.52 -7.57 -11.23
C GLU A 181 -5.82 -7.42 -12.04
N VAL A 182 -6.51 -8.54 -12.30
CA VAL A 182 -7.77 -8.52 -13.07
C VAL A 182 -8.84 -7.66 -12.38
N LEU A 183 -8.95 -7.77 -11.04
CA LEU A 183 -9.93 -7.00 -10.26
C LEU A 183 -9.61 -5.49 -10.25
N LEU A 184 -8.33 -5.14 -10.15
CA LEU A 184 -7.90 -3.75 -9.94
C LEU A 184 -7.59 -3.01 -11.24
N ALA A 185 -7.29 -3.70 -12.35
CA ALA A 185 -6.96 -3.07 -13.63
C ALA A 185 -7.96 -1.96 -14.08
N PRO A 186 -9.30 -2.12 -13.92
CA PRO A 186 -10.26 -1.07 -14.28
C PRO A 186 -10.18 0.18 -13.39
N LEU A 187 -9.58 0.06 -12.19
CA LEU A 187 -9.47 1.13 -11.19
C LEU A 187 -8.15 1.90 -11.32
N ILE A 188 -7.15 1.34 -11.98
CA ILE A 188 -5.86 1.99 -12.22
C ILE A 188 -6.04 3.06 -13.29
N LYS A 189 -6.19 4.32 -12.88
CA LYS A 189 -6.34 5.44 -13.80
C LYS A 189 -4.98 6.07 -14.13
N PRO A 190 -4.82 6.68 -15.34
CA PRO A 190 -3.64 7.47 -15.63
C PRO A 190 -3.57 8.69 -14.71
N LEU A 191 -2.37 9.23 -14.51
CA LEU A 191 -2.20 10.51 -13.81
C LEU A 191 -2.88 11.62 -14.61
N PRO A 192 -3.51 12.60 -13.94
CA PRO A 192 -4.00 13.79 -14.60
C PRO A 192 -2.84 14.65 -15.11
N VAL A 193 -3.13 15.54 -16.05
CA VAL A 193 -2.15 16.53 -16.50
C VAL A 193 -1.83 17.48 -15.33
N ARG A 194 -0.53 17.73 -15.11
CA ARG A 194 -0.09 18.73 -14.11
C ARG A 194 -0.52 20.13 -14.55
N THR A 195 -1.20 20.84 -13.67
CA THR A 195 -1.71 22.21 -13.91
C THR A 195 -1.30 23.19 -12.80
N PHE A 196 -0.29 22.81 -12.00
CA PHE A 196 0.25 23.59 -10.88
C PHE A 196 1.75 23.78 -11.03
#